data_21aa614a7a11aa10aa139eead87d9e58
#
_entry.id   21aa614a7a11aa10aa139eead87d9e58
#
_cell.length_a   1.000
_cell.length_b   1.000
_cell.length_c   1.000
_cell.angle_alpha   90.00
_cell.angle_beta   90.00
_cell.angle_gamma   90.00
#
_symmetry.space_group_name_H-M   'P 1'
#
loop_
_entity.id
_entity.type
_entity.pdbx_description
1 polymer ?
#
loop_
_entity_poly.entity_id
_entity_poly.type
_entity_poly.pdbx_seq_one_letter_code
_entity_poly.pdbx_strand_id
1 'polypeptide(L)'
;MAEYSKEAEIIKAIEIFSTEYFNNNDVKNIPHEHKYTLGEFVKNAILEMDKVFCTGWKSTAPEDKLRYYERASGLLMFIQHKLNMMNDMGIINNTNKAVFDILTRKIDKQLLGMANSMRSKIKLAQRRSVRDAESAGGELDN
;
A
#
# COMPACT_ATOMS: atom_id res chain seq x y z
N MET A 1 2.12 -6.83 21.04
CA MET A 1 1.11 -7.70 20.52
C MET A 1 1.40 -8.08 19.10
N ALA A 2 1.41 -9.34 18.87
CA ALA A 2 1.80 -9.93 17.60
C ALA A 2 0.74 -9.75 16.51
N GLU A 3 -0.17 -8.81 16.69
CA GLU A 3 -1.31 -8.69 15.80
C GLU A 3 -1.07 -7.83 14.58
N TYR A 4 0.04 -7.09 14.59
CA TYR A 4 0.42 -6.36 13.40
C TYR A 4 1.23 -7.28 12.51
N SER A 5 0.73 -7.48 11.31
CA SER A 5 1.42 -8.24 10.30
C SER A 5 2.76 -7.59 9.94
N LYS A 6 3.62 -8.35 9.28
CA LYS A 6 4.88 -7.81 8.75
C LYS A 6 4.62 -6.64 7.79
N GLU A 7 3.49 -6.66 7.10
CA GLU A 7 3.06 -5.61 6.19
C GLU A 7 2.85 -4.28 6.91
N ALA A 8 2.16 -4.33 8.05
CA ALA A 8 1.96 -3.12 8.86
C ALA A 8 3.27 -2.57 9.39
N GLU A 9 4.22 -3.45 9.75
CA GLU A 9 5.54 -3.03 10.19
C GLU A 9 6.32 -2.32 9.09
N ILE A 10 6.22 -2.79 7.86
CA ILE A 10 6.90 -2.18 6.71
C ILE A 10 6.30 -0.81 6.42
N ILE A 11 4.99 -0.67 6.46
CA ILE A 11 4.33 0.61 6.27
C ILE A 11 4.73 1.58 7.37
N LYS A 12 4.78 1.12 8.60
CA LYS A 12 5.25 1.92 9.73
C LYS A 12 6.69 2.39 9.53
N ALA A 13 7.56 1.54 9.00
CA ALA A 13 8.94 1.88 8.73
C ALA A 13 9.06 3.02 7.72
N ILE A 14 8.28 2.99 6.64
CA ILE A 14 8.31 4.07 5.66
C ILE A 14 7.71 5.36 6.22
N GLU A 15 6.70 5.27 7.07
CA GLU A 15 6.15 6.45 7.74
C GLU A 15 7.20 7.13 8.62
N ILE A 16 7.90 6.34 9.44
CA ILE A 16 8.94 6.86 10.32
C ILE A 16 10.06 7.49 9.48
N PHE A 17 10.53 6.78 8.48
CA PHE A 17 11.61 7.27 7.62
C PHE A 17 11.21 8.56 6.90
N SER A 18 10.01 8.60 6.32
CA SER A 18 9.55 9.78 5.59
C SER A 18 9.33 10.96 6.53
N THR A 19 8.79 10.73 7.73
CA THR A 19 8.59 11.79 8.71
C THR A 19 9.91 12.39 9.14
N GLU A 20 10.89 11.57 9.47
CA GLU A 20 12.22 12.05 9.84
C GLU A 20 12.89 12.78 8.69
N TYR A 21 12.79 12.26 7.47
CA TYR A 21 13.41 12.83 6.30
C TYR A 21 12.80 14.20 5.94
N PHE A 22 11.47 14.28 5.88
CA PHE A 22 10.79 15.50 5.42
C PHE A 22 10.61 16.55 6.52
N ASN A 23 10.59 16.14 7.78
CA ASN A 23 10.44 17.08 8.90
C ASN A 23 11.78 17.53 9.48
N ASN A 24 12.87 16.89 9.10
CA ASN A 24 14.18 17.30 9.58
C ASN A 24 14.53 18.68 9.01
N ASN A 25 14.91 19.59 9.90
CA ASN A 25 15.33 20.93 9.52
C ASN A 25 16.75 20.98 8.95
N ASP A 26 17.43 19.84 8.88
CA ASP A 26 18.74 19.74 8.29
C ASP A 26 18.63 19.93 6.76
N VAL A 27 19.31 20.94 6.28
CA VAL A 27 19.33 21.37 4.88
C VAL A 27 19.79 20.25 3.93
N LYS A 28 20.47 19.25 4.46
CA LYS A 28 21.01 18.12 3.67
C LYS A 28 19.94 17.17 3.13
N ASN A 29 18.74 17.19 3.71
CA ASN A 29 17.69 16.25 3.32
C ASN A 29 16.91 16.74 2.12
N ILE A 30 16.16 17.83 2.30
CA ILE A 30 15.34 18.39 1.22
C ILE A 30 15.38 19.93 1.34
N PRO A 31 15.58 20.65 0.25
CA PRO A 31 15.60 22.11 0.30
C PRO A 31 14.30 22.64 0.90
N HIS A 32 14.45 23.68 1.72
CA HIS A 32 13.31 24.28 2.43
C HIS A 32 12.16 24.68 1.49
N GLU A 33 12.49 25.17 0.31
CA GLU A 33 11.52 25.59 -0.69
C GLU A 33 10.62 24.42 -1.18
N HIS A 34 11.10 23.18 -1.11
CA HIS A 34 10.36 21.99 -1.54
C HIS A 34 9.72 21.22 -0.39
N LYS A 35 10.08 21.56 0.85
CA LYS A 35 9.63 20.83 2.04
C LYS A 35 8.11 20.93 2.23
N TYR A 36 7.54 22.10 1.97
CA TYR A 36 6.10 22.36 2.14
C TYR A 36 5.30 22.13 0.87
N THR A 37 5.95 21.75 -0.21
CA THR A 37 5.30 21.41 -1.48
C THR A 37 5.41 19.92 -1.76
N LEU A 38 6.47 19.50 -2.43
CA LEU A 38 6.65 18.09 -2.82
C LEU A 38 6.83 17.16 -1.63
N GLY A 39 7.62 17.58 -0.63
CA GLY A 39 7.83 16.77 0.58
C GLY A 39 6.56 16.54 1.36
N GLU A 40 5.77 17.58 1.58
CA GLU A 40 4.49 17.48 2.27
C GLU A 40 3.51 16.61 1.52
N PHE A 41 3.51 16.71 0.20
CA PHE A 41 2.65 15.92 -0.67
C PHE A 41 2.95 14.42 -0.55
N VAL A 42 4.22 14.04 -0.61
CA VAL A 42 4.65 12.64 -0.46
C VAL A 42 4.31 12.12 0.95
N LYS A 43 4.60 12.91 1.96
CA LYS A 43 4.32 12.55 3.36
C LYS A 43 2.83 12.30 3.56
N ASN A 44 1.98 13.17 3.05
CA ASN A 44 0.53 13.01 3.17
C ASN A 44 0.03 11.78 2.40
N ALA A 45 0.60 11.50 1.24
CA ALA A 45 0.24 10.29 0.47
C ALA A 45 0.62 9.01 1.23
N ILE A 46 1.76 9.00 1.93
CA ILE A 46 2.17 7.86 2.76
C ILE A 46 1.19 7.66 3.91
N LEU A 47 0.80 8.73 4.59
CA LEU A 47 -0.19 8.65 5.68
C LEU A 47 -1.54 8.14 5.17
N GLU A 48 -1.97 8.60 4.01
CA GLU A 48 -3.22 8.12 3.40
C GLU A 48 -3.12 6.64 3.02
N MET A 49 -1.99 6.20 2.50
CA MET A 49 -1.74 4.79 2.19
C MET A 49 -1.87 3.92 3.44
N ASP A 50 -1.29 4.34 4.55
CA ASP A 50 -1.38 3.63 5.81
C ASP A 50 -2.83 3.54 6.29
N LYS A 51 -3.55 4.63 6.23
CA LYS A 51 -4.97 4.69 6.62
C LYS A 51 -5.81 3.73 5.79
N VAL A 52 -5.61 3.72 4.49
CA VAL A 52 -6.32 2.84 3.55
C VAL A 52 -5.97 1.37 3.83
N PHE A 53 -4.70 1.09 4.05
CA PHE A 53 -4.25 -0.26 4.40
C PHE A 53 -4.91 -0.75 5.70
N CYS A 54 -4.89 0.06 6.75
CA CYS A 54 -5.48 -0.31 8.03
C CYS A 54 -6.99 -0.56 7.92
N THR A 55 -7.68 0.24 7.12
CA THR A 55 -9.11 0.05 6.86
C THR A 55 -9.36 -1.30 6.18
N GLY A 56 -8.56 -1.65 5.20
CA GLY A 56 -8.64 -2.96 4.54
C GLY A 56 -8.32 -4.10 5.49
N TRP A 57 -7.30 -3.94 6.31
CA TRP A 57 -6.91 -4.95 7.29
C TRP A 57 -8.05 -5.27 8.26
N LYS A 58 -8.78 -4.26 8.69
CA LYS A 58 -9.90 -4.41 9.62
C LYS A 58 -11.21 -4.83 8.96
N SER A 59 -11.31 -4.75 7.65
CA SER A 59 -12.49 -5.20 6.91
C SER A 59 -12.62 -6.71 6.97
N THR A 60 -13.83 -7.22 6.93
CA THR A 60 -14.08 -8.66 7.04
C THR A 60 -14.27 -9.33 5.68
N ALA A 61 -14.99 -8.70 4.77
CA ALA A 61 -15.27 -9.28 3.47
C ALA A 61 -14.03 -9.22 2.56
N PRO A 62 -13.71 -10.33 1.86
CA PRO A 62 -12.57 -10.34 0.94
C PRO A 62 -12.65 -9.27 -0.15
N GLU A 63 -13.85 -8.97 -0.65
CA GLU A 63 -14.08 -7.95 -1.67
C GLU A 63 -13.69 -6.56 -1.16
N ASP A 64 -14.03 -6.25 0.10
CA ASP A 64 -13.69 -4.98 0.72
C ASP A 64 -12.18 -4.88 0.95
N LYS A 65 -11.57 -5.94 1.48
CA LYS A 65 -10.13 -6.00 1.66
C LYS A 65 -9.39 -5.77 0.34
N LEU A 66 -9.82 -6.44 -0.73
CA LEU A 66 -9.21 -6.31 -2.04
C LEU A 66 -9.26 -4.86 -2.53
N ARG A 67 -10.42 -4.23 -2.41
CA ARG A 67 -10.60 -2.84 -2.83
C ARG A 67 -9.64 -1.90 -2.12
N TYR A 68 -9.49 -2.05 -0.80
CA TYR A 68 -8.58 -1.20 -0.03
C TYR A 68 -7.11 -1.49 -0.34
N TYR A 69 -6.75 -2.75 -0.53
CA TYR A 69 -5.37 -3.11 -0.90
C TYR A 69 -4.99 -2.59 -2.28
N GLU A 70 -5.91 -2.66 -3.25
CA GLU A 70 -5.68 -2.09 -4.58
C GLU A 70 -5.53 -0.57 -4.51
N ARG A 71 -6.34 0.08 -3.68
CA ARG A 71 -6.24 1.52 -3.47
C ARG A 71 -4.91 1.91 -2.82
N ALA A 72 -4.45 1.15 -1.85
CA ALA A 72 -3.14 1.35 -1.23
C ALA A 72 -2.01 1.17 -2.25
N SER A 73 -2.11 0.18 -3.13
CA SER A 73 -1.15 -0.02 -4.23
C SER A 73 -1.11 1.17 -5.19
N GLY A 74 -2.27 1.74 -5.50
CA GLY A 74 -2.35 2.93 -6.35
C GLY A 74 -1.65 4.13 -5.71
N LEU A 75 -1.86 4.34 -4.42
CA LEU A 75 -1.16 5.39 -3.67
C LEU A 75 0.35 5.16 -3.64
N LEU A 76 0.77 3.90 -3.48
CA LEU A 76 2.19 3.55 -3.48
C LEU A 76 2.85 3.86 -4.83
N MET A 77 2.19 3.52 -5.94
CA MET A 77 2.69 3.86 -7.28
C MET A 77 2.86 5.37 -7.45
N PHE A 78 1.92 6.13 -6.94
CA PHE A 78 1.96 7.58 -6.96
C PHE A 78 3.13 8.12 -6.14
N ILE A 79 3.35 7.57 -4.94
CA ILE A 79 4.48 7.91 -4.08
C ILE A 79 5.80 7.64 -4.81
N GLN A 80 5.94 6.45 -5.41
CA GLN A 80 7.13 6.06 -6.15
C GLN A 80 7.41 7.02 -7.31
N HIS A 81 6.36 7.38 -8.05
CA HIS A 81 6.48 8.33 -9.14
C HIS A 81 6.99 9.69 -8.68
N LYS A 82 6.44 10.21 -7.58
CA LYS A 82 6.86 11.49 -7.03
C LYS A 82 8.29 11.45 -6.50
N LEU A 83 8.68 10.37 -5.85
CA LEU A 83 10.05 10.19 -5.37
C LEU A 83 11.06 10.12 -6.53
N ASN A 84 10.70 9.44 -7.62
CA ASN A 84 11.52 9.40 -8.82
C ASN A 84 11.71 10.79 -9.41
N MET A 85 10.62 11.53 -9.51
CA MET A 85 10.65 12.91 -10.02
C MET A 85 11.53 13.80 -9.15
N MET A 86 11.40 13.70 -7.83
CA MET A 86 12.21 14.49 -6.90
C MET A 86 13.69 14.12 -6.99
N ASN A 87 13.99 12.84 -7.20
CA ASN A 87 15.38 12.40 -7.40
C ASN A 87 15.93 12.95 -8.72
N ASP A 88 15.16 12.91 -9.81
CA ASP A 88 15.57 13.46 -11.10
C ASP A 88 15.80 14.97 -11.04
N MET A 89 15.02 15.67 -10.22
CA MET A 89 15.19 17.11 -9.99
C MET A 89 16.33 17.45 -9.02
N GLY A 90 16.99 16.44 -8.45
CA GLY A 90 18.06 16.65 -7.48
C GLY A 90 17.59 17.06 -6.08
N ILE A 91 16.28 16.95 -5.81
CA ILE A 91 15.70 17.30 -4.50
C ILE A 91 16.05 16.24 -3.47
N ILE A 92 16.01 14.97 -3.88
CA ILE A 92 16.39 13.83 -3.05
C ILE A 92 17.68 13.25 -3.63
N ASN A 93 18.67 12.99 -2.78
CA ASN A 93 19.91 12.37 -3.24
C ASN A 93 19.73 10.86 -3.47
N ASN A 94 20.67 10.27 -4.20
CA ASN A 94 20.60 8.86 -4.59
C ASN A 94 20.61 7.90 -3.40
N THR A 95 21.32 8.24 -2.33
CA THR A 95 21.38 7.43 -1.13
C THR A 95 20.02 7.32 -0.45
N ASN A 96 19.34 8.44 -0.25
CA ASN A 96 18.01 8.46 0.37
C ASN A 96 16.97 7.87 -0.58
N LYS A 97 17.10 8.12 -1.89
CA LYS A 97 16.21 7.50 -2.89
C LYS A 97 16.30 5.97 -2.83
N ALA A 98 17.49 5.43 -2.64
CA ALA A 98 17.69 3.98 -2.53
C ALA A 98 16.95 3.40 -1.32
N VAL A 99 16.95 4.11 -0.18
CA VAL A 99 16.19 3.69 1.02
C VAL A 99 14.69 3.67 0.72
N PHE A 100 14.16 4.73 0.10
CA PHE A 100 12.75 4.76 -0.30
C PHE A 100 12.41 3.62 -1.25
N ASP A 101 13.27 3.33 -2.21
CA ASP A 101 13.04 2.25 -3.18
C ASP A 101 12.96 0.89 -2.48
N ILE A 102 13.84 0.62 -1.53
CA ILE A 102 13.82 -0.64 -0.78
C ILE A 102 12.50 -0.77 -0.02
N LEU A 103 12.08 0.27 0.69
CA LEU A 103 10.87 0.24 1.50
C LEU A 103 9.62 0.11 0.62
N THR A 104 9.54 0.89 -0.46
CA THR A 104 8.37 0.85 -1.34
C THR A 104 8.23 -0.48 -2.07
N ARG A 105 9.34 -1.10 -2.47
CA ARG A 105 9.30 -2.43 -3.09
C ARG A 105 8.80 -3.50 -2.12
N LYS A 106 9.23 -3.43 -0.86
CA LYS A 106 8.75 -4.37 0.17
C LYS A 106 7.25 -4.24 0.37
N ILE A 107 6.75 -3.01 0.47
CA ILE A 107 5.31 -2.75 0.62
C ILE A 107 4.55 -3.25 -0.61
N ASP A 108 5.05 -2.94 -1.80
CA ASP A 108 4.41 -3.35 -3.06
C ASP A 108 4.27 -4.87 -3.14
N LYS A 109 5.33 -5.59 -2.82
CA LYS A 109 5.33 -7.05 -2.81
C LYS A 109 4.30 -7.61 -1.82
N GLN A 110 4.22 -7.03 -0.63
CA GLN A 110 3.28 -7.47 0.40
C GLN A 110 1.84 -7.18 -0.01
N LEU A 111 1.57 -5.98 -0.51
CA LEU A 111 0.23 -5.61 -0.97
C LEU A 111 -0.23 -6.50 -2.12
N LEU A 112 0.66 -6.81 -3.06
CA LEU A 112 0.35 -7.71 -4.18
C LEU A 112 -0.01 -9.11 -3.67
N GLY A 113 0.77 -9.64 -2.73
CA GLY A 113 0.49 -10.95 -2.12
C GLY A 113 -0.86 -10.97 -1.41
N MET A 114 -1.17 -9.93 -0.65
CA MET A 114 -2.44 -9.83 0.06
C MET A 114 -3.62 -9.69 -0.90
N ALA A 115 -3.48 -8.88 -1.95
CA ALA A 115 -4.51 -8.72 -2.97
C ALA A 115 -4.77 -10.04 -3.71
N ASN A 116 -3.72 -10.75 -4.07
CA ASN A 116 -3.85 -12.05 -4.74
C ASN A 116 -4.53 -13.09 -3.84
N SER A 117 -4.24 -13.08 -2.54
CA SER A 117 -4.91 -13.94 -1.57
C SER A 117 -6.42 -13.64 -1.52
N MET A 118 -6.81 -12.38 -1.55
CA MET A 118 -8.23 -12.01 -1.56
C MET A 118 -8.90 -12.40 -2.87
N ARG A 119 -8.23 -12.22 -4.01
CA ARG A 119 -8.75 -12.66 -5.30
C ARG A 119 -9.00 -14.18 -5.33
N SER A 120 -8.11 -14.96 -4.74
CA SER A 120 -8.29 -16.41 -4.63
C SER A 120 -9.49 -16.79 -3.78
N LYS A 121 -9.68 -16.10 -2.65
CA LYS A 121 -10.85 -16.34 -1.78
C LYS A 121 -12.15 -15.99 -2.48
N ILE A 122 -12.19 -14.91 -3.23
CA ILE A 122 -13.36 -14.47 -4.00
C ILE A 122 -13.70 -15.53 -5.06
N LYS A 123 -12.70 -16.03 -5.80
CA LYS A 123 -12.89 -17.08 -6.81
C LYS A 123 -13.43 -18.36 -6.21
N LEU A 124 -12.91 -18.78 -5.05
CA LEU A 124 -13.39 -19.97 -4.36
C LEU A 124 -14.85 -19.82 -3.94
N ALA A 125 -15.22 -18.68 -3.40
CA ALA A 125 -16.60 -18.41 -3.02
C ALA A 125 -17.54 -18.42 -4.21
N GLN A 126 -17.12 -17.86 -5.34
CA GLN A 126 -17.88 -17.88 -6.59
C GLN A 126 -18.05 -19.30 -7.12
N ARG A 127 -17.01 -20.12 -7.09
CA ARG A 127 -17.08 -21.53 -7.52
C ARG A 127 -18.04 -22.34 -6.65
N ARG A 128 -18.02 -22.14 -5.33
CA ARG A 128 -18.94 -22.78 -4.41
C ARG A 128 -20.38 -22.38 -4.68
N SER A 129 -20.61 -21.09 -4.92
CA SER A 129 -21.94 -20.56 -5.23
C SER A 129 -22.50 -21.18 -6.51
N VAL A 130 -21.69 -21.28 -7.56
CA VAL A 130 -22.07 -21.91 -8.84
C VAL A 130 -22.37 -23.38 -8.64
N ARG A 131 -21.52 -24.09 -7.90
CA ARG A 131 -21.72 -25.51 -7.62
C ARG A 131 -23.00 -25.78 -6.85
N ASP A 132 -23.27 -24.97 -5.83
CA ASP A 132 -24.50 -25.09 -5.04
C ASP A 132 -25.75 -24.82 -5.89
N ALA A 133 -25.70 -23.84 -6.77
CA ALA A 133 -26.78 -23.52 -7.69
C ALA A 133 -27.04 -24.68 -8.69
N GLU A 134 -25.98 -25.27 -9.21
CA GLU A 134 -26.07 -26.41 -10.12
C GLU A 134 -26.67 -27.63 -9.42
N SER A 135 -26.25 -27.91 -8.18
CA SER A 135 -26.80 -29.01 -7.38
C SER A 135 -28.28 -28.79 -7.09
N ALA A 136 -28.68 -27.59 -6.72
CA ALA A 136 -30.08 -27.25 -6.46
C ALA A 136 -30.93 -27.37 -7.73
N GLY A 137 -30.40 -26.89 -8.86
CA GLY A 137 -31.07 -27.02 -10.15
C GLY A 137 -31.25 -28.48 -10.58
N GLY A 138 -30.24 -29.32 -10.36
CA GLY A 138 -30.29 -30.75 -10.64
C GLY A 138 -31.34 -31.49 -9.80
N GLU A 139 -31.47 -31.11 -8.54
CA GLU A 139 -32.47 -31.67 -7.65
C GLU A 139 -33.91 -31.32 -8.06
N LEU A 140 -34.09 -30.10 -8.55
CA LEU A 140 -35.41 -29.64 -9.01
C LEU A 140 -35.86 -30.28 -10.31
N ASP A 141 -34.94 -30.68 -11.17
CA ASP A 141 -35.23 -31.32 -12.44
C ASP A 141 -35.54 -32.80 -12.31
N ASN A 142 -35.40 -33.38 -11.15
CA ASN A 142 -35.77 -34.75 -10.85
C ASN A 142 -37.15 -34.79 -10.16
#